data_eaf32e0095e89b9343e9ea2973ae1acf
#
_entry.id   eaf32e0095e89b9343e9ea2973ae1acf
#
_cell.length_a   1.000
_cell.length_b   1.000
_cell.length_c   1.000
_cell.angle_alpha   90.00
_cell.angle_beta   90.00
_cell.angle_gamma   90.00
#
_symmetry.space_group_name_H-M   'P 1'
#
loop_
_entity.id
_entity.type
_entity.pdbx_description
1 polymer ?
#
loop_
_entity_poly.entity_id
_entity_poly.type
_entity_poly.pdbx_seq_one_letter_code
_entity_poly.pdbx_strand_id
1 'polypeptide(L)'
;KDGIIQQVDTPQNLYDMPCNMFVAGFIGSPQMNFLDGTIVKKGDQYSVDLGGDLIPLPKEKTADGKLDSYVGKKVKMGIRPEDIDDEPEFMAKHTDCQLDAQVEVSEMMGAEIYLYLEYKGNKMTARVAPTSKARNGDTVRVAFDPHKVHLFDIETEQTILN
;
A
#
# COMPACT_ATOMS: atom_id res chain seq x y z
N LYS A 1 6.50 -17.77 -12.46
CA LYS A 1 7.37 -18.07 -11.34
C LYS A 1 7.74 -19.55 -11.37
N ASP A 2 9.01 -19.85 -11.35
CA ASP A 2 9.51 -21.24 -11.38
C ASP A 2 8.97 -22.07 -12.55
N GLY A 3 8.82 -21.44 -13.72
CA GLY A 3 8.28 -22.05 -14.93
C GLY A 3 6.76 -22.18 -14.97
N ILE A 4 6.06 -21.73 -13.93
CA ILE A 4 4.60 -21.79 -13.84
C ILE A 4 3.99 -20.43 -14.10
N ILE A 5 3.02 -20.36 -15.02
CA ILE A 5 2.26 -19.15 -15.30
C ILE A 5 1.40 -18.81 -14.09
N GLN A 6 1.51 -17.57 -13.60
CA GLN A 6 0.77 -17.12 -12.42
C GLN A 6 -0.56 -16.45 -12.77
N GLN A 7 -0.57 -15.66 -13.85
CA GLN A 7 -1.77 -14.97 -14.31
C GLN A 7 -1.63 -14.64 -15.79
N VAL A 8 -2.71 -14.77 -16.55
CA VAL A 8 -2.82 -14.34 -17.94
C VAL A 8 -4.00 -13.39 -18.04
N ASP A 9 -3.73 -12.12 -18.33
CA ASP A 9 -4.76 -11.09 -18.35
C ASP A 9 -4.29 -9.88 -19.18
N THR A 10 -5.12 -8.84 -19.28
CA THR A 10 -4.70 -7.57 -19.87
C THR A 10 -3.65 -6.90 -18.98
N PRO A 11 -2.76 -6.05 -19.54
CA PRO A 11 -1.80 -5.29 -18.73
C PRO A 11 -2.45 -4.50 -17.61
N GLN A 12 -3.61 -3.90 -17.86
CA GLN A 12 -4.35 -3.14 -16.85
C GLN A 12 -4.82 -4.03 -15.69
N ASN A 13 -5.38 -5.20 -15.98
CA ASN A 13 -5.84 -6.13 -14.95
C ASN A 13 -4.67 -6.72 -14.15
N LEU A 14 -3.55 -7.01 -14.79
CA LEU A 14 -2.35 -7.47 -14.09
C LEU A 14 -1.87 -6.42 -13.06
N TYR A 15 -2.02 -5.14 -13.40
CA TYR A 15 -1.66 -4.04 -12.53
C TYR A 15 -2.70 -3.80 -11.44
N ASP A 16 -3.99 -3.71 -11.80
CA ASP A 16 -5.07 -3.34 -10.87
C ASP A 16 -5.58 -4.51 -10.05
N MET A 17 -5.57 -5.73 -10.61
CA MET A 17 -6.20 -6.92 -10.06
C MET A 17 -5.22 -8.11 -10.04
N PRO A 18 -4.03 -7.96 -9.42
CA PRO A 18 -3.09 -9.08 -9.33
C PRO A 18 -3.70 -10.23 -8.50
N CYS A 19 -3.51 -11.45 -8.96
CA CYS A 19 -4.06 -12.63 -8.28
C CYS A 19 -3.24 -13.06 -7.07
N ASN A 20 -1.98 -12.64 -6.97
CA ASN A 20 -1.10 -12.96 -5.84
C ASN A 20 0.01 -11.92 -5.69
N MET A 21 0.80 -12.07 -4.60
CA MET A 21 1.92 -11.17 -4.30
C MET A 21 2.99 -11.17 -5.38
N PHE A 22 3.24 -12.30 -6.01
CA PHE A 22 4.26 -12.38 -7.07
C PHE A 22 3.89 -11.47 -8.25
N VAL A 23 2.66 -11.56 -8.74
CA VAL A 23 2.18 -10.71 -9.85
C VAL A 23 2.19 -9.24 -9.42
N ALA A 24 1.69 -8.95 -8.22
CA ALA A 24 1.65 -7.58 -7.70
C ALA A 24 3.03 -6.94 -7.60
N GLY A 25 4.01 -7.69 -7.10
CA GLY A 25 5.38 -7.21 -6.95
C GLY A 25 6.16 -7.17 -8.26
N PHE A 26 5.82 -8.05 -9.22
CA PHE A 26 6.50 -8.15 -10.51
C PHE A 26 6.07 -7.04 -11.48
N ILE A 27 4.80 -6.62 -11.42
CA ILE A 27 4.23 -5.61 -12.32
C ILE A 27 4.38 -4.22 -11.69
N GLY A 28 5.01 -3.32 -12.42
CA GLY A 28 5.22 -1.92 -12.01
C GLY A 28 6.66 -1.58 -11.69
N SER A 29 6.99 -0.30 -11.84
CA SER A 29 8.30 0.25 -11.51
C SER A 29 8.12 1.67 -10.94
N PRO A 30 8.50 1.90 -9.68
CA PRO A 30 9.03 0.93 -8.71
C PRO A 30 8.01 -0.14 -8.33
N GLN A 31 8.49 -1.19 -7.68
CA GLN A 31 7.64 -2.30 -7.25
C GLN A 31 6.66 -1.87 -6.16
N MET A 32 5.55 -2.63 -6.04
CA MET A 32 4.58 -2.45 -4.95
C MET A 32 5.27 -2.60 -3.59
N ASN A 33 4.87 -1.74 -2.66
CA ASN A 33 5.27 -1.88 -1.25
C ASN A 33 4.42 -2.96 -0.58
N PHE A 34 5.05 -3.77 0.25
CA PHE A 34 4.38 -4.77 1.08
C PHE A 34 4.68 -4.49 2.54
N LEU A 35 3.62 -4.27 3.32
CA LEU A 35 3.70 -4.00 4.75
C LEU A 35 2.92 -5.05 5.52
N ASP A 36 3.45 -5.46 6.67
CA ASP A 36 2.71 -6.32 7.59
C ASP A 36 1.63 -5.53 8.29
N GLY A 37 0.44 -6.10 8.37
CA GLY A 37 -0.67 -5.51 9.08
C GLY A 37 -1.58 -6.56 9.67
N THR A 38 -2.49 -6.13 10.53
CA THR A 38 -3.51 -6.97 11.13
C THR A 38 -4.88 -6.43 10.75
N ILE A 39 -5.78 -7.29 10.32
CA ILE A 39 -7.16 -6.88 10.05
C ILE A 39 -7.88 -6.66 11.36
N VAL A 40 -8.44 -5.47 11.52
CA VAL A 40 -9.28 -5.12 12.65
C VAL A 40 -10.66 -4.69 12.16
N LYS A 41 -11.68 -4.97 12.95
CA LYS A 41 -13.06 -4.61 12.64
C LYS A 41 -13.66 -3.87 13.82
N LYS A 42 -14.24 -2.70 13.56
CA LYS A 42 -14.97 -1.91 14.55
C LYS A 42 -16.34 -1.55 13.98
N GLY A 43 -17.39 -2.15 14.55
CA GLY A 43 -18.70 -2.08 13.92
C GLY A 43 -18.69 -2.80 12.58
N ASP A 44 -19.02 -2.09 11.52
CA ASP A 44 -18.96 -2.58 10.12
C ASP A 44 -17.74 -2.07 9.35
N GLN A 45 -16.83 -1.35 10.04
CA GLN A 45 -15.61 -0.81 9.43
C GLN A 45 -14.44 -1.76 9.60
N TYR A 46 -13.89 -2.22 8.49
CA TYR A 46 -12.63 -2.96 8.44
C TYR A 46 -11.47 -2.00 8.23
N SER A 47 -10.36 -2.25 8.91
CA SER A 47 -9.13 -1.49 8.77
C SER A 47 -7.93 -2.41 8.83
N VAL A 48 -6.81 -1.95 8.28
CA VAL A 48 -5.51 -2.60 8.46
C VAL A 48 -4.75 -1.84 9.53
N ASP A 49 -4.40 -2.52 10.61
CA ASP A 49 -3.55 -1.96 11.67
C ASP A 49 -2.08 -2.23 11.33
N LEU A 50 -1.34 -1.17 11.06
CA LEU A 50 0.08 -1.21 10.72
C LEU A 50 0.99 -1.08 11.97
N GLY A 51 0.47 -1.42 13.15
CA GLY A 51 1.21 -1.28 14.40
C GLY A 51 0.90 0.03 15.12
N GLY A 52 -0.36 0.44 15.11
CA GLY A 52 -0.87 1.66 15.73
C GLY A 52 -1.50 2.64 14.75
N ASP A 53 -1.03 2.65 13.50
CA ASP A 53 -1.67 3.44 12.46
C ASP A 53 -2.69 2.57 11.71
N LEU A 54 -3.93 3.00 11.70
CA LEU A 54 -5.03 2.29 11.03
C LEU A 54 -5.26 2.84 9.64
N ILE A 55 -5.38 1.95 8.68
CA ILE A 55 -5.79 2.29 7.31
C ILE A 55 -7.21 1.76 7.11
N PRO A 56 -8.24 2.61 7.16
CA PRO A 56 -9.62 2.19 6.93
C PRO A 56 -9.80 1.71 5.49
N LEU A 57 -10.48 0.58 5.32
CA LEU A 57 -10.75 0.01 4.01
C LEU A 57 -12.10 0.50 3.50
N PRO A 58 -12.22 0.77 2.18
CA PRO A 58 -13.49 1.19 1.60
C PRO A 58 -14.59 0.15 1.83
N LYS A 59 -15.76 0.59 2.27
CA LYS A 59 -16.89 -0.31 2.60
C LYS A 59 -17.36 -1.11 1.40
N GLU A 60 -17.34 -0.53 0.21
CA GLU A 60 -17.71 -1.23 -1.03
C GLU A 60 -16.81 -2.41 -1.37
N LYS A 61 -15.56 -2.39 -0.91
CA LYS A 61 -14.62 -3.50 -1.11
C LYS A 61 -14.74 -4.60 -0.06
N THR A 62 -15.32 -4.29 1.09
CA THR A 62 -15.41 -5.22 2.22
C THR A 62 -16.84 -5.75 2.44
N ALA A 63 -17.81 -5.30 1.65
CA ALA A 63 -19.22 -5.61 1.82
C ALA A 63 -19.57 -7.10 1.62
N ASP A 64 -18.75 -7.85 0.88
CA ASP A 64 -18.96 -9.28 0.63
C ASP A 64 -18.59 -10.19 1.81
N GLY A 65 -18.02 -9.62 2.88
CA GLY A 65 -17.67 -10.36 4.10
C GLY A 65 -16.43 -11.24 4.00
N LYS A 66 -15.68 -11.19 2.90
CA LYS A 66 -14.47 -12.04 2.72
C LYS A 66 -13.39 -11.76 3.77
N LEU A 67 -13.38 -10.59 4.40
CA LEU A 67 -12.43 -10.26 5.46
C LEU A 67 -12.83 -10.78 6.84
N ASP A 68 -14.04 -11.29 7.02
CA ASP A 68 -14.50 -11.75 8.34
C ASP A 68 -13.60 -12.87 8.91
N SER A 69 -13.13 -13.77 8.06
CA SER A 69 -12.22 -14.85 8.47
C SER A 69 -10.81 -14.38 8.79
N TYR A 70 -10.46 -13.15 8.42
CA TYR A 70 -9.13 -12.56 8.64
C TYR A 70 -9.09 -11.58 9.81
N VAL A 71 -10.21 -11.27 10.43
CA VAL A 71 -10.25 -10.35 11.59
C VAL A 71 -9.36 -10.89 12.71
N GLY A 72 -8.43 -10.05 13.18
CA GLY A 72 -7.43 -10.42 14.19
C GLY A 72 -6.21 -11.15 13.62
N LYS A 73 -6.19 -11.43 12.33
CA LYS A 73 -5.07 -12.14 11.68
C LYS A 73 -4.15 -11.17 10.95
N LYS A 74 -2.88 -11.56 10.85
CA LYS A 74 -1.89 -10.83 10.05
C LYS A 74 -2.09 -11.08 8.56
N VAL A 75 -1.90 -10.02 7.78
CA VAL A 75 -1.93 -10.04 6.32
C VAL A 75 -0.77 -9.21 5.77
N LYS A 76 -0.48 -9.37 4.49
CA LYS A 76 0.37 -8.42 3.76
C LYS A 76 -0.52 -7.37 3.11
N MET A 77 -0.26 -6.10 3.42
CA MET A 77 -0.88 -4.98 2.73
C MET A 77 0.05 -4.51 1.61
N GLY A 78 -0.45 -4.49 0.39
CA GLY A 78 0.26 -3.97 -0.77
C GLY A 78 -0.27 -2.59 -1.15
N ILE A 79 0.65 -1.67 -1.43
CA ILE A 79 0.32 -0.35 -1.98
C ILE A 79 1.44 0.10 -2.91
N ARG A 80 1.06 0.67 -4.04
CA ARG A 80 2.05 1.12 -5.01
C ARG A 80 2.63 2.47 -4.63
N PRO A 81 3.88 2.75 -5.02
CA PRO A 81 4.52 4.03 -4.70
C PRO A 81 3.73 5.27 -5.12
N GLU A 82 3.05 5.22 -6.26
CA GLU A 82 2.21 6.32 -6.76
C GLU A 82 0.92 6.55 -5.96
N ASP A 83 0.56 5.62 -5.08
CA ASP A 83 -0.63 5.71 -4.25
C ASP A 83 -0.30 6.16 -2.81
N ILE A 84 0.93 6.60 -2.59
CA ILE A 84 1.44 7.22 -1.37
C ILE A 84 1.93 8.62 -1.73
N ASP A 85 1.41 9.65 -1.07
CA ASP A 85 1.78 11.03 -1.42
C ASP A 85 1.81 11.93 -0.19
N ASP A 86 2.59 13.01 -0.28
CA ASP A 86 2.69 14.09 0.71
C ASP A 86 2.06 15.41 0.22
N GLU A 87 1.45 15.41 -0.95
CA GLU A 87 0.85 16.60 -1.56
C GLU A 87 -0.35 17.06 -0.74
N PRO A 88 -0.46 18.39 -0.42
CA PRO A 88 -1.50 18.89 0.48
C PRO A 88 -2.93 18.54 0.08
N GLU A 89 -3.25 18.57 -1.21
CA GLU A 89 -4.60 18.22 -1.68
C GLU A 89 -4.90 16.73 -1.48
N PHE A 90 -3.93 15.87 -1.75
CA PHE A 90 -4.04 14.43 -1.50
C PHE A 90 -4.18 14.13 0.00
N MET A 91 -3.35 14.80 0.82
CA MET A 91 -3.42 14.69 2.28
C MET A 91 -4.79 15.09 2.82
N ALA A 92 -5.38 16.16 2.28
CA ALA A 92 -6.70 16.64 2.70
C ALA A 92 -7.84 15.67 2.33
N LYS A 93 -7.68 14.90 1.27
CA LYS A 93 -8.65 13.87 0.85
C LYS A 93 -8.57 12.60 1.68
N HIS A 94 -7.42 12.31 2.28
CA HIS A 94 -7.13 11.04 2.97
C HIS A 94 -6.66 11.28 4.42
N THR A 95 -7.46 12.05 5.16
CA THR A 95 -7.11 12.47 6.53
C THR A 95 -7.01 11.33 7.53
N ASP A 96 -7.70 10.23 7.30
CA ASP A 96 -7.74 9.04 8.16
C ASP A 96 -6.78 7.92 7.70
N CYS A 97 -6.01 8.16 6.65
CA CYS A 97 -5.07 7.20 6.06
C CYS A 97 -3.65 7.76 6.05
N GLN A 98 -3.24 8.45 7.11
CA GLN A 98 -1.94 9.11 7.19
C GLN A 98 -1.03 8.46 8.21
N LEU A 99 0.26 8.52 7.94
CA LEU A 99 1.29 8.09 8.88
C LEU A 99 2.56 8.91 8.71
N ASP A 100 3.41 8.86 9.74
CA ASP A 100 4.73 9.49 9.71
C ASP A 100 5.78 8.45 9.36
N ALA A 101 6.71 8.82 8.47
CA ALA A 101 7.83 7.98 8.07
C ALA A 101 9.11 8.82 7.99
N GLN A 102 10.26 8.15 8.11
CA GLN A 102 11.55 8.81 7.94
C GLN A 102 12.02 8.71 6.50
N VAL A 103 12.47 9.83 5.95
CA VAL A 103 13.09 9.87 4.62
C VAL A 103 14.54 9.43 4.74
N GLU A 104 14.86 8.27 4.23
CA GLU A 104 16.26 7.81 4.13
C GLU A 104 16.96 8.47 2.96
N VAL A 105 16.30 8.44 1.79
CA VAL A 105 16.83 9.05 0.56
C VAL A 105 15.68 9.68 -0.21
N SER A 106 15.94 10.87 -0.76
CA SER A 106 15.07 11.54 -1.72
C SER A 106 15.83 11.59 -3.05
N GLU A 107 15.26 10.96 -4.08
CA GLU A 107 15.89 10.82 -5.39
C GLU A 107 15.07 11.52 -6.46
N MET A 108 15.69 12.51 -7.11
CA MET A 108 15.05 13.24 -8.21
C MET A 108 15.08 12.41 -9.49
N MET A 109 13.90 12.07 -10.02
CA MET A 109 13.73 11.24 -11.20
C MET A 109 13.15 12.06 -12.38
N GLY A 110 13.59 13.30 -12.53
CA GLY A 110 13.07 14.19 -13.56
C GLY A 110 11.75 14.85 -13.16
N ALA A 111 10.63 14.35 -13.67
CA ALA A 111 9.29 14.92 -13.42
C ALA A 111 8.70 14.50 -12.07
N GLU A 112 9.38 13.66 -11.30
CA GLU A 112 8.89 13.14 -10.02
C GLU A 112 10.06 12.87 -9.08
N ILE A 113 9.74 12.68 -7.79
CA ILE A 113 10.70 12.33 -6.75
C ILE A 113 10.32 10.97 -6.18
N TYR A 114 11.30 10.09 -6.01
CA TYR A 114 11.15 8.87 -5.24
C TYR A 114 11.65 9.12 -3.83
N LEU A 115 10.76 8.92 -2.84
CA LEU A 115 11.10 8.95 -1.43
C LEU A 115 11.27 7.53 -0.94
N TYR A 116 12.49 7.19 -0.52
CA TYR A 116 12.78 5.92 0.14
C TYR A 116 12.58 6.14 1.63
N LEU A 117 11.56 5.50 2.17
CA LEU A 117 11.04 5.76 3.51
C LEU A 117 11.29 4.56 4.43
N GLU A 118 11.50 4.84 5.69
CA GLU A 118 11.43 3.86 6.76
C GLU A 118 10.22 4.13 7.64
N TYR A 119 9.39 3.10 7.82
CA TYR A 119 8.22 3.13 8.66
C TYR A 119 8.25 1.94 9.62
N LYS A 120 8.46 2.20 10.94
CA LYS A 120 8.47 1.16 11.98
C LYS A 120 9.32 -0.07 11.62
N GLY A 121 10.52 0.16 11.09
CA GLY A 121 11.44 -0.88 10.65
C GLY A 121 11.18 -1.46 9.28
N ASN A 122 10.13 -1.03 8.58
CA ASN A 122 9.81 -1.46 7.23
C ASN A 122 10.26 -0.43 6.21
N LYS A 123 10.75 -0.90 5.07
CA LYS A 123 11.13 -0.04 3.95
C LYS A 123 9.93 0.13 3.04
N MET A 124 9.70 1.36 2.59
CA MET A 124 8.71 1.62 1.55
C MET A 124 9.16 2.76 0.65
N THR A 125 8.63 2.79 -0.56
CA THR A 125 8.92 3.82 -1.55
C THR A 125 7.63 4.57 -1.87
N ALA A 126 7.69 5.91 -1.85
CA ALA A 126 6.63 6.77 -2.34
C ALA A 126 7.10 7.50 -3.59
N ARG A 127 6.19 7.73 -4.52
CA ARG A 127 6.44 8.53 -5.72
C ARG A 127 5.64 9.82 -5.61
N VAL A 128 6.34 10.94 -5.47
CA VAL A 128 5.73 12.24 -5.17
C VAL A 128 6.11 13.28 -6.23
N ALA A 129 5.37 14.38 -6.24
CA ALA A 129 5.61 15.49 -7.16
C ALA A 129 6.94 16.20 -6.87
N PRO A 130 7.55 16.86 -7.88
CA PRO A 130 8.79 17.60 -7.68
C PRO A 130 8.67 18.76 -6.69
N THR A 131 7.44 19.17 -6.37
CA THR A 131 7.14 20.20 -5.38
C THR A 131 7.27 19.72 -3.94
N SER A 132 7.44 18.42 -3.70
CA SER A 132 7.68 17.87 -2.36
C SER A 132 8.91 18.52 -1.73
N LYS A 133 8.77 18.88 -0.47
CA LYS A 133 9.86 19.49 0.33
C LYS A 133 10.61 18.47 1.19
N ALA A 134 10.25 17.20 1.08
CA ALA A 134 10.87 16.14 1.85
C ALA A 134 12.35 15.97 1.45
N ARG A 135 13.23 15.90 2.44
CA ARG A 135 14.68 15.77 2.25
C ARG A 135 15.22 14.63 3.12
N ASN A 136 16.41 14.13 2.76
CA ASN A 136 17.09 13.08 3.52
C ASN A 136 17.14 13.41 5.01
N GLY A 137 16.72 12.48 5.84
CA GLY A 137 16.72 12.62 7.30
C GLY A 137 15.45 13.24 7.88
N ASP A 138 14.56 13.78 7.05
CA ASP A 138 13.30 14.35 7.52
C ASP A 138 12.33 13.27 7.99
N THR A 139 11.46 13.64 8.94
CA THR A 139 10.22 12.92 9.17
C THR A 139 9.14 13.56 8.31
N VAL A 140 8.52 12.76 7.46
CA VAL A 140 7.47 13.21 6.55
C VAL A 140 6.14 12.54 6.90
N ARG A 141 5.06 13.32 6.83
CA ARG A 141 3.72 12.75 6.92
C ARG A 141 3.21 12.48 5.52
N VAL A 142 2.78 11.25 5.28
CA VAL A 142 2.24 10.81 3.98
C VAL A 142 0.85 10.24 4.18
N ALA A 143 0.06 10.27 3.12
CA ALA A 143 -1.24 9.61 3.06
C ALA A 143 -1.20 8.45 2.06
N PHE A 144 -2.06 7.47 2.30
CA PHE A 144 -2.32 6.36 1.40
C PHE A 144 -3.69 6.53 0.76
N ASP A 145 -3.82 6.14 -0.50
CA ASP A 145 -5.12 6.00 -1.13
C ASP A 145 -5.72 4.65 -0.73
N PRO A 146 -6.74 4.60 0.14
CA PRO A 146 -7.29 3.34 0.62
C PRO A 146 -7.99 2.53 -0.47
N HIS A 147 -8.42 3.16 -1.57
CA HIS A 147 -9.02 2.48 -2.71
C HIS A 147 -8.01 1.69 -3.52
N LYS A 148 -6.72 1.95 -3.33
CA LYS A 148 -5.61 1.30 -4.03
C LYS A 148 -4.86 0.28 -3.18
N VAL A 149 -5.35 0.00 -1.98
CA VAL A 149 -4.78 -1.01 -1.08
C VAL A 149 -5.14 -2.40 -1.59
N HIS A 150 -4.15 -3.28 -1.60
CA HIS A 150 -4.30 -4.71 -1.86
C HIS A 150 -3.98 -5.50 -0.59
N LEU A 151 -4.68 -6.59 -0.37
CA LEU A 151 -4.42 -7.49 0.75
C LEU A 151 -4.10 -8.89 0.26
N PHE A 152 -3.10 -9.50 0.86
CA PHE A 152 -2.64 -10.84 0.51
C PHE A 152 -2.56 -11.71 1.76
N ASP A 153 -2.93 -12.98 1.59
CA ASP A 153 -2.75 -14.00 2.62
C ASP A 153 -1.26 -14.24 2.84
N ILE A 154 -0.82 -14.27 4.11
CA ILE A 154 0.60 -14.41 4.44
C ILE A 154 1.14 -15.79 4.04
N GLU A 155 0.34 -16.84 4.22
CA GLU A 155 0.80 -18.21 3.97
C GLU A 155 0.75 -18.58 2.50
N THR A 156 -0.37 -18.28 1.84
CA THR A 156 -0.60 -18.67 0.44
C THR A 156 -0.13 -17.62 -0.55
N GLU A 157 0.08 -16.39 -0.11
CA GLU A 157 0.40 -15.21 -0.93
C GLU A 157 -0.70 -14.87 -1.94
N GLN A 158 -1.87 -15.50 -1.83
CA GLN A 158 -3.02 -15.22 -2.69
C GLN A 158 -3.69 -13.91 -2.30
N THR A 159 -4.26 -13.24 -3.30
CA THR A 159 -5.01 -12.01 -3.08
C THR A 159 -6.28 -12.26 -2.30
N ILE A 160 -6.47 -11.50 -1.23
CA ILE A 160 -7.71 -11.45 -0.45
C ILE A 160 -8.60 -10.33 -0.96
N LEU A 161 -7.99 -9.18 -1.28
CA LEU A 161 -8.69 -7.96 -1.67
C LEU A 161 -7.81 -7.14 -2.61
N ASN A 162 -8.40 -6.64 -3.69
CA ASN A 162 -7.76 -5.70 -4.61
C ASN A 162 -8.33 -4.30 -4.52
#